data_7e402def7800f2409c6c89e0d7b91121
#
_entry.id   7e402def7800f2409c6c89e0d7b91121
#
_cell.length_a   1.000
_cell.length_b   1.000
_cell.length_c   1.000
_cell.angle_alpha   90.00
_cell.angle_beta   90.00
_cell.angle_gamma   90.00
#
_symmetry.space_group_name_H-M   'P 1'
#
loop_
_entity.id
_entity.type
_entity.pdbx_description
1 polymer ?
#
loop_
_entity_poly.entity_id
_entity_poly.type
_entity_poly.pdbx_seq_one_letter_code
_entity_poly.pdbx_strand_id
1 'polypeptide(L)'
;VELVITMGSLLADVPHSRSFTVSGSGAHPDVAQRLGVEVSKYEGPTGIIGVIQDTCNQRGIDAVSLWVAIPHYVSQPPCPKGSLALVNALEDFLDLAIPEGELPAQAATWEESVNKLALEDSEIAEYVKQLESSKDESDLPEASGDLIAKEFERYLRRQDKG
;
A
#
# COMPACT_ATOMS: atom_id res chain seq x y z
N VAL A 1 4.06 -22.21 10.63
CA VAL A 1 3.69 -21.02 9.81
C VAL A 1 2.45 -21.39 9.04
N GLU A 2 1.39 -20.62 9.20
CA GLU A 2 0.09 -20.85 8.56
C GLU A 2 -0.11 -19.89 7.37
N LEU A 3 0.52 -18.71 7.44
CA LEU A 3 0.41 -17.66 6.43
C LEU A 3 1.77 -16.99 6.23
N VAL A 4 2.12 -16.72 4.99
CA VAL A 4 3.27 -15.90 4.59
C VAL A 4 2.76 -14.67 3.85
N ILE A 5 3.13 -13.49 4.33
CA ILE A 5 2.81 -12.21 3.69
C ILE A 5 4.09 -11.58 3.21
N THR A 6 4.21 -11.36 1.91
CA THR A 6 5.31 -10.60 1.33
C THR A 6 4.84 -9.17 1.09
N MET A 7 5.70 -8.19 1.36
CA MET A 7 5.40 -6.77 1.18
C MET A 7 6.42 -6.13 0.25
N GLY A 8 5.95 -5.28 -0.62
CA GLY A 8 6.79 -4.57 -1.57
C GLY A 8 6.19 -3.26 -2.03
N SER A 9 6.98 -2.51 -2.79
CA SER A 9 6.53 -1.29 -3.45
C SER A 9 6.76 -1.38 -4.95
N LEU A 10 5.91 -0.70 -5.70
CA LEU A 10 6.07 -0.52 -7.13
C LEU A 10 5.98 0.97 -7.48
N LEU A 11 6.75 1.39 -8.47
CA LEU A 11 6.69 2.76 -8.99
C LEU A 11 5.45 2.89 -9.87
N ALA A 12 4.68 3.95 -9.65
CA ALA A 12 3.43 4.19 -10.34
C ALA A 12 3.17 5.69 -10.55
N ASP A 13 2.21 5.97 -11.41
CA ASP A 13 1.71 7.32 -11.68
C ASP A 13 0.68 7.72 -10.62
N VAL A 14 1.16 7.92 -9.39
CA VAL A 14 0.34 8.31 -8.24
C VAL A 14 0.90 9.60 -7.63
N PRO A 15 0.03 10.52 -7.16
CA PRO A 15 0.48 11.74 -6.50
C PRO A 15 0.93 11.45 -5.07
N HIS A 16 2.03 12.08 -4.65
CA HIS A 16 2.54 11.95 -3.27
C HIS A 16 1.62 12.59 -2.23
N SER A 17 0.78 13.52 -2.64
CA SER A 17 -0.15 14.28 -1.79
C SER A 17 -1.46 13.54 -1.47
N ARG A 18 -1.72 12.38 -2.07
CA ARG A 18 -2.89 11.55 -1.81
C ARG A 18 -2.48 10.28 -1.06
N SER A 19 -3.47 9.59 -0.47
CA SER A 19 -3.27 8.30 0.18
C SER A 19 -2.74 7.27 -0.83
N PHE A 20 -1.72 6.50 -0.41
CA PHE A 20 -1.17 5.45 -1.25
C PHE A 20 -2.04 4.21 -1.21
N THR A 21 -2.37 3.70 -2.39
CA THR A 21 -3.15 2.48 -2.52
C THR A 21 -2.26 1.26 -2.32
N VAL A 22 -2.72 0.33 -1.48
CA VAL A 22 -2.10 -0.99 -1.32
C VAL A 22 -3.01 -2.02 -1.95
N SER A 23 -2.44 -2.82 -2.86
CA SER A 23 -3.11 -3.96 -3.47
C SER A 23 -2.64 -5.26 -2.84
N GLY A 24 -3.58 -6.17 -2.58
CA GLY A 24 -3.29 -7.53 -2.12
C GLY A 24 -3.49 -8.54 -3.24
N SER A 25 -2.58 -9.48 -3.40
CA SER A 25 -2.73 -10.57 -4.39
C SER A 25 -2.27 -11.92 -3.86
N GLY A 26 -3.00 -12.98 -4.26
CA GLY A 26 -2.64 -14.37 -4.02
C GLY A 26 -2.33 -15.08 -5.34
N ALA A 27 -1.42 -16.06 -5.31
CA ALA A 27 -1.03 -16.81 -6.51
C ALA A 27 -2.14 -17.76 -7.00
N HIS A 28 -2.98 -18.27 -6.10
CA HIS A 28 -4.04 -19.22 -6.41
C HIS A 28 -5.43 -18.66 -6.10
N PRO A 29 -6.45 -18.97 -6.94
CA PRO A 29 -7.82 -18.49 -6.76
C PRO A 29 -8.42 -18.84 -5.39
N ASP A 30 -8.18 -20.05 -4.89
CA ASP A 30 -8.72 -20.52 -3.60
C ASP A 30 -8.13 -19.72 -2.43
N VAL A 31 -6.84 -19.40 -2.47
CA VAL A 31 -6.15 -18.57 -1.47
C VAL A 31 -6.65 -17.14 -1.57
N ALA A 32 -6.73 -16.61 -2.77
CA ALA A 32 -7.19 -15.24 -3.02
C ALA A 32 -8.63 -15.05 -2.51
N GLN A 33 -9.53 -15.97 -2.83
CA GLN A 33 -10.92 -15.93 -2.37
C GLN A 33 -11.04 -16.04 -0.84
N ARG A 34 -10.31 -16.97 -0.21
CA ARG A 34 -10.34 -17.18 1.24
C ARG A 34 -9.81 -15.99 2.02
N LEU A 35 -8.78 -15.33 1.50
CA LEU A 35 -8.11 -14.21 2.16
C LEU A 35 -8.60 -12.84 1.69
N GLY A 36 -9.60 -12.78 0.79
CA GLY A 36 -10.20 -11.52 0.35
C GLY A 36 -9.26 -10.64 -0.49
N VAL A 37 -8.29 -11.26 -1.19
CA VAL A 37 -7.37 -10.56 -2.09
C VAL A 37 -7.63 -10.94 -3.55
N GLU A 38 -7.05 -10.21 -4.50
CA GLU A 38 -7.17 -10.55 -5.91
C GLU A 38 -6.26 -11.73 -6.31
N VAL A 39 -6.64 -12.43 -7.37
CA VAL A 39 -5.73 -13.38 -8.02
C VAL A 39 -4.66 -12.58 -8.78
N SER A 40 -3.39 -12.93 -8.56
CA SER A 40 -2.29 -12.28 -9.29
C SER A 40 -2.46 -12.48 -10.80
N LYS A 41 -2.49 -11.37 -11.54
CA LYS A 41 -2.53 -11.34 -13.01
C LYS A 41 -1.13 -11.08 -13.60
N TYR A 42 -0.10 -11.14 -12.76
CA TYR A 42 1.25 -10.86 -13.21
C TYR A 42 1.75 -11.95 -14.17
N GLU A 43 2.07 -11.55 -15.37
CA GLU A 43 2.70 -12.37 -16.43
C GLU A 43 4.09 -11.80 -16.71
N GLY A 44 5.12 -12.42 -16.17
CA GLY A 44 6.50 -11.95 -16.35
C GLY A 44 7.52 -12.88 -15.70
N PRO A 45 8.81 -12.52 -15.77
CA PRO A 45 9.86 -13.31 -15.14
C PRO A 45 9.61 -13.50 -13.65
N THR A 46 9.65 -14.73 -13.18
CA THR A 46 9.44 -15.05 -11.76
C THR A 46 10.61 -14.56 -10.92
N GLY A 47 10.36 -13.54 -10.09
CA GLY A 47 11.29 -13.07 -9.08
C GLY A 47 11.23 -13.92 -7.80
N ILE A 48 12.08 -13.58 -6.82
CA ILE A 48 12.17 -14.31 -5.54
C ILE A 48 10.82 -14.37 -4.81
N ILE A 49 9.99 -13.34 -4.91
CA ILE A 49 8.65 -13.28 -4.29
C ILE A 49 7.76 -14.38 -4.86
N GLY A 50 7.73 -14.53 -6.19
CA GLY A 50 6.96 -15.60 -6.84
C GLY A 50 7.46 -17.00 -6.46
N VAL A 51 8.79 -17.19 -6.34
CA VAL A 51 9.36 -18.45 -5.88
C VAL A 51 8.96 -18.78 -4.44
N ILE A 52 8.94 -17.77 -3.55
CA ILE A 52 8.49 -17.93 -2.16
C ILE A 52 7.02 -18.34 -2.14
N GLN A 53 6.15 -17.64 -2.88
CA GLN A 53 4.72 -17.94 -2.94
C GLN A 53 4.47 -19.35 -3.47
N ASP A 54 5.11 -19.73 -4.57
CA ASP A 54 4.97 -21.08 -5.16
C ASP A 54 5.45 -22.16 -4.17
N THR A 55 6.58 -21.93 -3.51
CA THR A 55 7.13 -22.86 -2.50
C THR A 55 6.19 -23.01 -1.30
N CYS A 56 5.56 -21.93 -0.84
CA CYS A 56 4.55 -21.96 0.23
C CYS A 56 3.34 -22.81 -0.20
N ASN A 57 2.81 -22.52 -1.38
CA ASN A 57 1.64 -23.22 -1.92
C ASN A 57 1.91 -24.73 -2.09
N GLN A 58 3.08 -25.12 -2.58
CA GLN A 58 3.47 -26.55 -2.68
C GLN A 58 3.53 -27.27 -1.32
N ARG A 59 3.69 -26.51 -0.24
CA ARG A 59 3.72 -27.02 1.15
C ARG A 59 2.40 -26.84 1.89
N GLY A 60 1.36 -26.36 1.23
CA GLY A 60 0.05 -26.10 1.84
C GLY A 60 0.08 -24.91 2.83
N ILE A 61 1.01 -23.96 2.65
CA ILE A 61 1.09 -22.72 3.42
C ILE A 61 0.47 -21.61 2.56
N ASP A 62 -0.51 -20.89 3.11
CA ASP A 62 -1.09 -19.75 2.43
C ASP A 62 -0.04 -18.64 2.22
N ALA A 63 -0.05 -18.04 1.04
CA ALA A 63 0.87 -16.96 0.72
C ALA A 63 0.18 -15.85 -0.07
N VAL A 64 0.37 -14.62 0.39
CA VAL A 64 -0.12 -13.40 -0.27
C VAL A 64 0.98 -12.36 -0.39
N SER A 65 0.79 -11.42 -1.32
CA SER A 65 1.65 -10.24 -1.47
C SER A 65 0.82 -8.98 -1.28
N LEU A 66 1.36 -8.03 -0.54
CA LEU A 66 0.86 -6.66 -0.43
C LEU A 66 1.82 -5.72 -1.15
N TRP A 67 1.31 -4.92 -2.07
CA TRP A 67 2.10 -4.00 -2.88
C TRP A 67 1.56 -2.58 -2.74
N VAL A 68 2.43 -1.65 -2.34
CA VAL A 68 2.10 -0.22 -2.31
C VAL A 68 2.57 0.46 -3.59
N ALA A 69 1.66 1.22 -4.21
CA ALA A 69 2.02 2.11 -5.33
C ALA A 69 2.67 3.38 -4.77
N ILE A 70 3.90 3.69 -5.20
CA ILE A 70 4.63 4.89 -4.80
C ILE A 70 4.98 5.74 -6.03
N PRO A 71 5.08 7.08 -5.89
CA PRO A 71 5.36 7.96 -7.00
C PRO A 71 6.72 7.67 -7.64
N HIS A 72 6.76 7.52 -8.97
CA HIS A 72 8.02 7.25 -9.67
C HIS A 72 8.97 8.45 -9.68
N TYR A 73 8.45 9.69 -9.57
CA TYR A 73 9.26 10.92 -9.54
C TYR A 73 9.98 11.16 -8.20
N VAL A 74 9.67 10.37 -7.16
CA VAL A 74 10.36 10.36 -5.86
C VAL A 74 10.77 8.95 -5.45
N SER A 75 11.41 8.23 -6.37
CA SER A 75 11.78 6.82 -6.23
C SER A 75 12.94 6.54 -5.25
N GLN A 76 13.58 7.57 -4.70
CA GLN A 76 14.70 7.43 -3.77
C GLN A 76 14.23 6.93 -2.40
N PRO A 77 14.79 5.83 -1.86
CA PRO A 77 14.49 5.38 -0.51
C PRO A 77 15.10 6.33 0.55
N PRO A 78 14.50 6.43 1.74
CA PRO A 78 13.28 5.75 2.18
C PRO A 78 11.98 6.45 1.73
N CYS A 79 10.87 5.69 1.69
CA CYS A 79 9.52 6.22 1.51
C CYS A 79 8.64 5.87 2.75
N PRO A 80 8.73 6.64 3.84
CA PRO A 80 7.98 6.36 5.07
C PRO A 80 6.47 6.32 4.86
N LYS A 81 5.92 7.15 3.97
CA LYS A 81 4.49 7.15 3.63
C LYS A 81 4.06 5.81 3.01
N GLY A 82 4.88 5.22 2.15
CA GLY A 82 4.65 3.89 1.60
C GLY A 82 4.72 2.80 2.68
N SER A 83 5.71 2.89 3.58
CA SER A 83 5.83 1.97 4.71
C SER A 83 4.62 2.05 5.64
N LEU A 84 4.15 3.25 5.97
CA LEU A 84 2.94 3.46 6.77
C LEU A 84 1.70 2.86 6.10
N ALA A 85 1.54 3.06 4.80
CA ALA A 85 0.42 2.48 4.05
C ALA A 85 0.43 0.95 4.09
N LEU A 86 1.61 0.31 3.98
CA LEU A 86 1.75 -1.14 4.11
C LEU A 86 1.45 -1.66 5.52
N VAL A 87 1.90 -0.95 6.57
CA VAL A 87 1.59 -1.30 7.96
C VAL A 87 0.09 -1.23 8.21
N ASN A 88 -0.57 -0.16 7.73
CA ASN A 88 -2.01 -0.01 7.85
C ASN A 88 -2.79 -1.10 7.09
N ALA A 89 -2.35 -1.43 5.89
CA ALA A 89 -2.96 -2.52 5.11
C ALA A 89 -2.77 -3.89 5.78
N LEU A 90 -1.61 -4.12 6.39
CA LEU A 90 -1.33 -5.35 7.14
C LEU A 90 -2.20 -5.44 8.41
N GLU A 91 -2.38 -4.32 9.12
CA GLU A 91 -3.26 -4.21 10.29
C GLU A 91 -4.71 -4.57 9.93
N ASP A 92 -5.21 -4.00 8.83
CA ASP A 92 -6.57 -4.29 8.33
C ASP A 92 -6.71 -5.74 7.86
N PHE A 93 -5.69 -6.25 7.16
CA PHE A 93 -5.70 -7.61 6.62
C PHE A 93 -5.69 -8.69 7.71
N LEU A 94 -4.97 -8.46 8.80
CA LEU A 94 -4.83 -9.41 9.91
C LEU A 94 -5.82 -9.17 11.06
N ASP A 95 -6.57 -8.07 11.01
CA ASP A 95 -7.40 -7.58 12.11
C ASP A 95 -6.63 -7.47 13.44
N LEU A 96 -5.42 -6.93 13.37
CA LEU A 96 -4.50 -6.78 14.49
C LEU A 96 -4.14 -5.31 14.67
N ALA A 97 -3.99 -4.84 15.91
CA ALA A 97 -3.38 -3.54 16.17
C ALA A 97 -1.86 -3.63 16.04
N ILE A 98 -1.28 -2.89 15.11
CA ILE A 98 0.16 -2.82 14.87
C ILE A 98 0.66 -1.42 15.26
N PRO A 99 1.60 -1.30 16.22
CA PRO A 99 2.15 -0.01 16.59
C PRO A 99 2.90 0.65 15.42
N GLU A 100 2.46 1.83 15.01
CA GLU A 100 3.08 2.59 13.90
C GLU A 100 4.42 3.23 14.29
N GLY A 101 4.67 3.40 15.59
CA GLY A 101 5.87 4.09 16.09
C GLY A 101 5.98 5.51 15.54
N GLU A 102 7.14 5.84 14.96
CA GLU A 102 7.42 7.16 14.40
C GLU A 102 6.99 7.29 12.92
N LEU A 103 6.48 6.24 12.29
CA LEU A 103 6.13 6.25 10.87
C LEU A 103 5.17 7.39 10.47
N PRO A 104 4.12 7.73 11.24
CA PRO A 104 3.25 8.85 10.89
C PRO A 104 3.98 10.20 10.80
N ALA A 105 4.85 10.49 11.79
CA ALA A 105 5.65 11.71 11.78
C ALA A 105 6.67 11.74 10.65
N GLN A 106 7.31 10.61 10.38
CA GLN A 106 8.27 10.46 9.28
C GLN A 106 7.57 10.60 7.91
N ALA A 107 6.36 10.04 7.75
CA ALA A 107 5.56 10.16 6.54
C ALA A 107 5.16 11.60 6.27
N ALA A 108 4.73 12.34 7.29
CA ALA A 108 4.40 13.75 7.17
C ALA A 108 5.63 14.60 6.76
N THR A 109 6.77 14.39 7.41
CA THR A 109 8.02 15.07 7.07
C THR A 109 8.49 14.77 5.65
N TRP A 110 8.35 13.53 5.22
CA TRP A 110 8.67 13.10 3.86
C TRP A 110 7.76 13.81 2.85
N GLU A 111 6.46 13.84 3.08
CA GLU A 111 5.50 14.51 2.21
C GLU A 111 5.77 16.02 2.08
N GLU A 112 6.06 16.70 3.19
CA GLU A 112 6.47 18.11 3.18
C GLU A 112 7.74 18.34 2.34
N SER A 113 8.70 17.42 2.43
CA SER A 113 9.96 17.51 1.67
C SER A 113 9.71 17.33 0.17
N VAL A 114 8.83 16.38 -0.20
CA VAL A 114 8.45 16.15 -1.60
C VAL A 114 7.63 17.33 -2.14
N ASN A 115 6.73 17.90 -1.34
CA ASN A 115 6.01 19.14 -1.72
C ASN A 115 6.95 20.28 -2.07
N LYS A 116 8.01 20.47 -1.28
CA LYS A 116 9.02 21.53 -1.56
C LYS A 116 9.76 21.25 -2.86
N LEU A 117 10.23 20.02 -3.08
CA LEU A 117 10.90 19.62 -4.32
C LEU A 117 10.00 19.79 -5.55
N ALA A 118 8.73 19.43 -5.44
CA ALA A 118 7.78 19.58 -6.52
C ALA A 118 7.50 21.05 -6.86
N LEU A 119 7.56 21.96 -5.88
CA LEU A 119 7.39 23.41 -6.12
C LEU A 119 8.62 24.07 -6.76
N GLU A 120 9.82 23.50 -6.60
CA GLU A 120 11.05 24.01 -7.20
C GLU A 120 11.15 23.69 -8.70
N ASP A 121 10.41 22.68 -9.18
CA ASP A 121 10.37 22.26 -10.58
C ASP A 121 8.95 22.37 -11.14
N SER A 122 8.75 23.31 -12.08
CA SER A 122 7.44 23.58 -12.65
C SER A 122 6.87 22.42 -13.46
N GLU A 123 7.72 21.57 -14.07
CA GLU A 123 7.27 20.41 -14.84
C GLU A 123 6.75 19.34 -13.87
N ILE A 124 7.44 19.11 -12.75
CA ILE A 124 7.01 18.19 -11.70
C ILE A 124 5.73 18.72 -11.04
N ALA A 125 5.63 20.02 -10.75
CA ALA A 125 4.44 20.63 -10.17
C ALA A 125 3.19 20.41 -11.04
N GLU A 126 3.33 20.66 -12.35
CA GLU A 126 2.21 20.43 -13.30
C GLU A 126 1.85 18.96 -13.42
N TYR A 127 2.84 18.08 -13.46
CA TYR A 127 2.62 16.64 -13.51
C TYR A 127 1.89 16.12 -12.26
N VAL A 128 2.31 16.55 -11.07
CA VAL A 128 1.63 16.19 -9.80
C VAL A 128 0.18 16.65 -9.82
N LYS A 129 -0.10 17.86 -10.29
CA LYS A 129 -1.47 18.38 -10.41
C LYS A 129 -2.34 17.56 -11.35
N GLN A 130 -1.79 17.08 -12.47
CA GLN A 130 -2.51 16.17 -13.37
C GLN A 130 -2.82 14.83 -12.69
N LEU A 131 -1.85 14.26 -11.96
CA LEU A 131 -2.06 13.03 -11.20
C LEU A 131 -3.13 13.18 -10.10
N GLU A 132 -3.13 14.32 -9.39
CA GLU A 132 -4.15 14.63 -8.39
C GLU A 132 -5.55 14.67 -9.01
N SER A 133 -5.71 15.39 -10.13
CA SER A 133 -6.99 15.47 -10.82
C SER A 133 -7.50 14.10 -11.28
N SER A 134 -6.62 13.28 -11.87
CA SER A 134 -6.96 11.93 -12.29
C SER A 134 -7.31 11.00 -11.13
N LYS A 135 -6.64 11.16 -9.99
CA LYS A 135 -6.92 10.37 -8.78
C LYS A 135 -8.26 10.79 -8.17
N ASP A 136 -8.50 12.08 -8.04
CA ASP A 136 -9.73 12.63 -7.49
C ASP A 136 -10.96 12.27 -8.35
N GLU A 137 -10.79 12.15 -9.67
CA GLU A 137 -11.85 11.66 -10.58
C GLU A 137 -12.12 10.16 -10.45
N SER A 138 -11.10 9.37 -10.12
CA SER A 138 -11.21 7.91 -9.94
C SER A 138 -11.78 7.52 -8.57
N ASP A 139 -11.51 8.34 -7.54
CA ASP A 139 -12.02 8.16 -6.19
C ASP A 139 -13.44 8.73 -6.10
N LEU A 140 -14.44 7.94 -6.52
CA LEU A 140 -15.86 8.29 -6.40
C LEU A 140 -16.24 8.54 -4.92
N PRO A 141 -17.30 9.35 -4.65
CA PRO A 141 -17.74 9.69 -3.28
C PRO A 141 -17.98 8.49 -2.35
N GLU A 142 -18.35 7.33 -2.90
CA GLU A 142 -18.55 6.09 -2.14
C GLU A 142 -17.22 5.52 -1.58
N ALA A 143 -16.14 5.62 -2.34
CA ALA A 143 -14.82 5.16 -1.89
C ALA A 143 -14.25 6.01 -0.74
N SER A 144 -14.60 7.30 -0.67
CA SER A 144 -14.15 8.18 0.42
C SER A 144 -14.78 7.81 1.77
N GLY A 145 -16.05 7.35 1.77
CA GLY A 145 -16.75 6.90 2.98
C GLY A 145 -16.10 5.65 3.57
N ASP A 146 -15.75 4.69 2.75
CA ASP A 146 -15.10 3.44 3.18
C ASP A 146 -13.69 3.68 3.75
N LEU A 147 -12.93 4.61 3.18
CA LEU A 147 -11.61 4.98 3.70
C LEU A 147 -11.70 5.61 5.09
N ILE A 148 -12.65 6.54 5.28
CA ILE A 148 -12.89 7.18 6.59
C ILE A 148 -13.35 6.13 7.61
N ALA A 149 -14.24 5.21 7.22
CA ALA A 149 -14.69 4.13 8.10
C ALA A 149 -13.52 3.24 8.56
N LYS A 150 -12.65 2.82 7.64
CA LYS A 150 -11.46 2.02 7.95
C LYS A 150 -10.45 2.74 8.85
N GLU A 151 -10.23 4.04 8.64
CA GLU A 151 -9.37 4.83 9.52
C GLU A 151 -9.94 4.91 10.95
N PHE A 152 -11.26 5.08 11.05
CA PHE A 152 -11.94 5.12 12.33
C PHE A 152 -11.92 3.76 13.04
N GLU A 153 -12.13 2.67 12.30
CA GLU A 153 -12.02 1.30 12.84
C GLU A 153 -10.61 1.01 13.37
N ARG A 154 -9.56 1.40 12.62
CA ARG A 154 -8.17 1.29 13.08
C ARG A 154 -7.92 2.08 14.36
N TYR A 155 -8.41 3.31 14.41
CA TYR A 155 -8.29 4.15 15.60
C TYR A 155 -8.94 3.49 16.83
N LEU A 156 -10.16 2.96 16.70
CA LEU A 156 -10.85 2.26 17.78
C LEU A 156 -10.10 1.00 18.21
N ARG A 157 -9.64 0.20 17.24
CA ARG A 157 -8.87 -1.03 17.50
C ARG A 157 -7.60 -0.77 18.31
N ARG A 158 -6.94 0.35 18.06
CA ARG A 158 -5.73 0.76 18.79
C ARG A 158 -6.06 1.25 20.21
N GLN A 159 -7.21 1.88 20.42
CA GLN A 159 -7.63 2.33 21.75
C GLN A 159 -8.06 1.17 22.67
N ASP A 160 -8.69 0.13 22.14
CA ASP A 160 -9.16 -1.01 22.93
C ASP A 160 -8.01 -1.90 23.47
N LYS A 161 -6.79 -1.72 22.99
CA LYS A 161 -5.61 -2.52 23.38
C LYS A 161 -4.55 -1.73 24.16
N GLY A 162 -4.80 -0.48 24.51
CA GLY A 162 -3.97 0.37 25.39
C GLY A 162 -4.54 0.37 26.80
#